data_f6ed358e17fcccb2ffbfd2b21e5f8078
#
_entry.id   f6ed358e17fcccb2ffbfd2b21e5f8078
#
_cell.length_a   1.000
_cell.length_b   1.000
_cell.length_c   1.000
_cell.angle_alpha   90.00
_cell.angle_beta   90.00
_cell.angle_gamma   90.00
#
_symmetry.space_group_name_H-M   'P 1'
#
loop_
_entity.id
_entity.type
_entity.pdbx_description
1 polymer ?
#
loop_
_entity_poly.entity_id
_entity_poly.type
_entity_poly.pdbx_seq_one_letter_code
_entity_poly.pdbx_strand_id
1 'polypeptide(L)'
;MDQVIATLRDHPDGPQRLLVTGWFSFEDGEVTAGDVLALRAAETALDRAGLAHDTAWSAGFRPGALHLEGARPEDYDSLLFVCGPLHGAQIRALHRRYARCRRLAVDVSVVDPDACEVTGFELVVARDGTGSPRADLSARARVGPLPPVVGVVLTAGQGSTGQPGATRP
;
A
#
# COMPACT_ATOMS: atom_id res chain seq x y z
N MET A 1 -6.61 9.14 4.99
CA MET A 1 -7.86 8.61 4.36
C MET A 1 -8.86 9.72 4.00
N ASP A 2 -9.06 10.72 4.82
CA ASP A 2 -10.09 11.75 4.55
C ASP A 2 -9.89 12.45 3.20
N GLN A 3 -8.63 12.79 2.86
CA GLN A 3 -8.29 13.38 1.56
C GLN A 3 -8.57 12.41 0.40
N VAL A 4 -8.25 11.13 0.54
CA VAL A 4 -8.56 10.10 -0.46
C VAL A 4 -10.07 9.98 -0.67
N ILE A 5 -10.83 9.91 0.43
CA ILE A 5 -12.31 9.80 0.37
C ILE A 5 -12.91 11.04 -0.29
N ALA A 6 -12.42 12.24 0.07
CA ALA A 6 -12.87 13.48 -0.57
C ALA A 6 -12.61 13.45 -2.08
N THR A 7 -11.38 13.08 -2.49
CA THR A 7 -11.01 12.98 -3.91
C THR A 7 -11.86 11.95 -4.67
N LEU A 8 -12.16 10.79 -4.06
CA LEU A 8 -13.00 9.77 -4.68
C LEU A 8 -14.45 10.23 -4.85
N ARG A 9 -14.98 11.01 -3.90
CA ARG A 9 -16.34 11.55 -3.97
C ARG A 9 -16.50 12.71 -4.96
N ASP A 10 -15.42 13.39 -5.26
CA ASP A 10 -15.42 14.55 -6.18
C ASP A 10 -15.33 14.13 -7.66
N HIS A 11 -15.87 12.95 -7.99
CA HIS A 11 -15.89 12.45 -9.36
C HIS A 11 -17.21 12.83 -10.04
N PRO A 12 -17.14 13.42 -11.24
CA PRO A 12 -18.31 13.95 -11.95
C PRO A 12 -19.34 12.89 -12.35
N ASP A 13 -18.93 11.63 -12.51
CA ASP A 13 -19.76 10.57 -13.09
C ASP A 13 -20.46 9.67 -12.02
N GLY A 14 -20.45 10.05 -10.74
CA GLY A 14 -21.16 9.33 -9.68
C GLY A 14 -20.40 8.17 -9.04
N PRO A 15 -21.08 7.17 -8.46
CA PRO A 15 -20.43 6.11 -7.68
C PRO A 15 -19.50 5.28 -8.55
N GLN A 16 -18.25 5.25 -8.14
CA GLN A 16 -17.16 4.62 -8.88
C GLN A 16 -16.92 3.19 -8.41
N ARG A 17 -16.52 2.35 -9.35
CA ARG A 17 -15.93 1.06 -9.01
C ARG A 17 -14.45 1.26 -8.67
N LEU A 18 -14.13 1.08 -7.42
CA LEU A 18 -12.80 1.26 -6.87
C LEU A 18 -12.08 -0.08 -6.73
N LEU A 19 -10.87 -0.19 -7.28
CA LEU A 19 -9.97 -1.30 -7.00
C LEU A 19 -8.95 -0.88 -5.94
N VAL A 20 -8.88 -1.62 -4.85
CA VAL A 20 -7.85 -1.47 -3.81
C VAL A 20 -6.72 -2.45 -4.10
N THR A 21 -5.50 -1.94 -4.12
CA THR A 21 -4.27 -2.69 -4.39
C THR A 21 -3.17 -2.28 -3.41
N GLY A 22 -2.09 -3.04 -3.38
CA GLY A 22 -0.90 -2.76 -2.61
C GLY A 22 0.18 -3.78 -2.95
N TRP A 23 1.25 -3.83 -2.19
CA TRP A 23 2.28 -4.85 -2.36
C TRP A 23 1.74 -6.28 -2.17
N PHE A 24 0.69 -6.43 -1.38
CA PHE A 24 -0.05 -7.68 -1.20
C PHE A 24 -0.79 -8.17 -2.47
N SER A 25 -0.85 -7.36 -3.51
CA SER A 25 -1.51 -7.70 -4.79
C SER A 25 -0.54 -8.23 -5.83
N PHE A 26 0.76 -7.98 -5.69
CA PHE A 26 1.77 -8.43 -6.64
C PHE A 26 2.22 -9.87 -6.35
N GLU A 27 2.46 -10.65 -7.40
CA GLU A 27 2.86 -12.05 -7.28
C GLU A 27 4.19 -12.18 -6.52
N ASP A 28 5.16 -11.31 -6.83
CA ASP A 28 6.46 -11.23 -6.17
C ASP A 28 6.47 -10.19 -5.02
N GLY A 29 5.30 -9.78 -4.54
CA GLY A 29 5.18 -8.80 -3.47
C GLY A 29 5.48 -9.40 -2.11
N GLU A 30 6.23 -8.67 -1.29
CA GLU A 30 6.39 -9.00 0.12
C GLU A 30 5.23 -8.40 0.91
N VAL A 31 4.58 -9.23 1.73
CA VAL A 31 3.45 -8.83 2.56
C VAL A 31 3.81 -8.93 4.02
N THR A 32 3.67 -7.82 4.73
CA THR A 32 3.85 -7.77 6.18
C THR A 32 2.50 -7.69 6.90
N ALA A 33 2.50 -7.97 8.20
CA ALA A 33 1.31 -7.75 9.03
C ALA A 33 0.87 -6.26 9.01
N GLY A 34 1.84 -5.34 8.91
CA GLY A 34 1.58 -3.91 8.78
C GLY A 34 0.77 -3.57 7.52
N ASP A 35 1.10 -4.18 6.39
CA ASP A 35 0.38 -3.96 5.13
C ASP A 35 -1.07 -4.43 5.22
N VAL A 36 -1.31 -5.60 5.82
CA VAL A 36 -2.67 -6.13 6.03
C VAL A 36 -3.48 -5.25 6.99
N LEU A 37 -2.84 -4.73 8.05
CA LEU A 37 -3.51 -3.82 8.98
C LEU A 37 -3.81 -2.47 8.33
N ALA A 38 -2.89 -1.92 7.53
CA ALA A 38 -3.12 -0.70 6.76
C ALA A 38 -4.28 -0.87 5.77
N LEU A 39 -4.31 -2.00 5.05
CA LEU A 39 -5.42 -2.34 4.17
C LEU A 39 -6.76 -2.38 4.93
N ARG A 40 -6.85 -3.10 6.06
CA ARG A 40 -8.07 -3.16 6.88
C ARG A 40 -8.54 -1.79 7.35
N ALA A 41 -7.61 -0.90 7.70
CA ALA A 41 -7.95 0.46 8.08
C ALA A 41 -8.50 1.26 6.89
N ALA A 42 -7.91 1.07 5.70
CA ALA A 42 -8.39 1.69 4.47
C ALA A 42 -9.79 1.18 4.09
N GLU A 43 -10.00 -0.14 4.04
CA GLU A 43 -11.31 -0.76 3.75
C GLU A 43 -12.38 -0.28 4.74
N THR A 44 -12.08 -0.28 6.05
CA THR A 44 -13.01 0.24 7.07
C THR A 44 -13.38 1.70 6.83
N ALA A 45 -12.46 2.52 6.36
CA ALA A 45 -12.73 3.92 6.06
C ALA A 45 -13.57 4.08 4.78
N LEU A 46 -13.31 3.27 3.76
CA LEU A 46 -14.11 3.23 2.51
C LEU A 46 -15.54 2.77 2.80
N ASP A 47 -15.71 1.69 3.57
CA ASP A 47 -17.02 1.18 3.98
C ASP A 47 -17.87 2.25 4.72
N ARG A 48 -17.23 2.93 5.69
CA ARG A 48 -17.89 4.02 6.42
C ARG A 48 -18.26 5.20 5.53
N ALA A 49 -17.51 5.39 4.45
CA ALA A 49 -17.79 6.41 3.46
C ALA A 49 -18.86 5.98 2.45
N GLY A 50 -19.30 4.71 2.47
CA GLY A 50 -20.25 4.13 1.51
C GLY A 50 -19.65 3.95 0.12
N LEU A 51 -18.31 3.80 0.01
CA LEU A 51 -17.60 3.61 -1.24
C LEU A 51 -17.40 2.11 -1.50
N ALA A 52 -18.16 1.58 -2.46
CA ALA A 52 -18.02 0.19 -2.88
C ALA A 52 -16.64 -0.05 -3.51
N HIS A 53 -15.99 -1.14 -3.12
CA HIS A 53 -14.65 -1.47 -3.60
C HIS A 53 -14.41 -2.97 -3.68
N ASP A 54 -13.50 -3.35 -4.57
CA ASP A 54 -12.92 -4.68 -4.61
C ASP A 54 -11.45 -4.58 -4.16
N THR A 55 -10.94 -5.63 -3.52
CA THR A 55 -9.52 -5.72 -3.13
C THR A 55 -8.85 -6.82 -3.94
N ALA A 56 -7.79 -6.47 -4.67
CA ALA A 56 -6.99 -7.44 -5.41
C ALA A 56 -5.85 -7.97 -4.53
N TRP A 57 -5.61 -9.28 -4.62
CA TRP A 57 -4.59 -10.01 -3.87
C TRP A 57 -3.64 -10.74 -4.81
N SER A 58 -2.45 -11.08 -4.35
CA SER A 58 -1.64 -12.08 -5.05
C SER A 58 -2.22 -13.48 -4.81
N ALA A 59 -2.11 -14.33 -5.82
CA ALA A 59 -2.56 -15.72 -5.73
C ALA A 59 -1.82 -16.51 -4.64
N GLY A 60 -0.53 -16.22 -4.47
CA GLY A 60 0.32 -16.87 -3.46
C GLY A 60 -0.05 -16.49 -2.04
N PHE A 61 -0.55 -15.27 -1.82
CA PHE A 61 -0.90 -14.81 -0.49
C PHE A 61 -2.34 -15.16 -0.08
N ARG A 62 -3.30 -15.00 -1.01
CA ARG A 62 -4.73 -15.28 -0.75
C ARG A 62 -5.37 -16.04 -1.90
N PRO A 63 -5.17 -17.36 -1.97
CA PRO A 63 -5.80 -18.19 -3.00
C PRO A 63 -7.32 -18.06 -2.98
N GLY A 64 -7.94 -18.01 -4.16
CA GLY A 64 -9.39 -17.91 -4.31
C GLY A 64 -10.00 -16.51 -4.12
N ALA A 65 -9.20 -15.49 -3.79
CA ALA A 65 -9.63 -14.10 -3.84
C ALA A 65 -9.57 -13.53 -5.28
N LEU A 66 -10.02 -12.28 -5.46
CA LEU A 66 -9.77 -11.56 -6.71
C LEU A 66 -8.25 -11.32 -6.83
N HIS A 67 -7.64 -11.78 -7.92
CA HIS A 67 -6.23 -11.55 -8.20
C HIS A 67 -6.07 -10.33 -9.11
N LEU A 68 -4.93 -9.64 -8.97
CA LEU A 68 -4.67 -8.44 -9.75
C LEU A 68 -4.71 -8.69 -11.26
N GLU A 69 -4.22 -9.87 -11.70
CA GLU A 69 -4.24 -10.29 -13.10
C GLU A 69 -5.67 -10.51 -13.62
N GLY A 70 -6.58 -10.95 -12.75
CA GLY A 70 -8.00 -11.16 -13.05
C GLY A 70 -8.86 -9.91 -12.94
N ALA A 71 -8.38 -8.87 -12.25
CA ALA A 71 -9.07 -7.59 -12.14
C ALA A 71 -8.94 -6.82 -13.46
N ARG A 72 -10.01 -6.77 -14.25
CA ARG A 72 -10.01 -6.12 -15.56
C ARG A 72 -10.04 -4.61 -15.40
N PRO A 73 -9.12 -3.85 -16.01
CA PRO A 73 -9.06 -2.39 -15.86
C PRO A 73 -10.34 -1.66 -16.28
N GLU A 74 -11.06 -2.20 -17.26
CA GLU A 74 -12.31 -1.65 -17.75
C GLU A 74 -13.49 -1.75 -16.77
N ASP A 75 -13.35 -2.55 -15.73
CA ASP A 75 -14.36 -2.69 -14.67
C ASP A 75 -14.20 -1.62 -13.57
N TYR A 76 -13.14 -0.79 -13.62
CA TYR A 76 -12.80 0.16 -12.56
C TYR A 76 -12.54 1.56 -13.09
N ASP A 77 -13.05 2.56 -12.37
CA ASP A 77 -12.81 3.98 -12.65
C ASP A 77 -11.66 4.54 -11.83
N SER A 78 -11.43 3.94 -10.67
CA SER A 78 -10.41 4.38 -9.72
C SER A 78 -9.61 3.21 -9.16
N LEU A 79 -8.35 3.47 -8.84
CA LEU A 79 -7.43 2.56 -8.18
C LEU A 79 -6.84 3.24 -6.95
N LEU A 80 -6.89 2.58 -5.81
CA LEU A 80 -6.23 2.99 -4.58
C LEU A 80 -5.09 2.03 -4.25
N PHE A 81 -3.87 2.54 -4.22
CA PHE A 81 -2.70 1.81 -3.76
C PHE A 81 -2.46 2.11 -2.27
N VAL A 82 -2.41 1.05 -1.46
CA VAL A 82 -2.29 1.16 -0.01
C VAL A 82 -0.95 0.61 0.47
N CYS A 83 -0.24 1.43 1.22
CA CYS A 83 0.97 1.07 1.96
C CYS A 83 2.19 0.69 1.08
N GLY A 84 3.36 0.77 1.70
CA GLY A 84 4.63 0.39 1.10
C GLY A 84 5.27 1.45 0.19
N PRO A 85 6.47 1.17 -0.33
CA PRO A 85 7.21 2.12 -1.13
C PRO A 85 6.67 2.23 -2.57
N LEU A 86 6.66 3.44 -3.12
CA LEU A 86 6.31 3.70 -4.52
C LEU A 86 7.57 3.64 -5.39
N HIS A 87 8.01 2.45 -5.75
CA HIS A 87 9.12 2.25 -6.67
C HIS A 87 9.04 0.91 -7.40
N GLY A 88 9.80 0.77 -8.47
CA GLY A 88 10.02 -0.51 -9.12
C GLY A 88 9.10 -0.82 -10.30
N ALA A 89 9.40 -1.94 -10.95
CA ALA A 89 8.76 -2.34 -12.21
C ALA A 89 7.27 -2.65 -12.03
N GLN A 90 6.88 -3.17 -10.86
CA GLN A 90 5.49 -3.53 -10.55
C GLN A 90 4.59 -2.28 -10.51
N ILE A 91 5.06 -1.18 -9.89
CA ILE A 91 4.30 0.09 -9.87
C ILE A 91 4.17 0.66 -11.28
N ARG A 92 5.25 0.63 -12.09
CA ARG A 92 5.18 1.05 -13.50
C ARG A 92 4.21 0.19 -14.32
N ALA A 93 4.19 -1.12 -14.08
CA ALA A 93 3.25 -2.02 -14.73
C ALA A 93 1.80 -1.72 -14.32
N LEU A 94 1.57 -1.44 -13.03
CA LEU A 94 0.27 -1.02 -12.51
C LEU A 94 -0.23 0.24 -13.20
N HIS A 95 0.62 1.27 -13.33
CA HIS A 95 0.27 2.51 -14.04
C HIS A 95 -0.11 2.28 -15.50
N ARG A 96 0.65 1.43 -16.21
CA ARG A 96 0.32 1.10 -17.61
C ARG A 96 -0.99 0.35 -17.72
N ARG A 97 -1.21 -0.63 -16.85
CA ARG A 97 -2.42 -1.47 -16.87
C ARG A 97 -3.67 -0.65 -16.57
N TYR A 98 -3.63 0.20 -15.55
CA TYR A 98 -4.76 1.02 -15.11
C TYR A 98 -4.63 2.48 -15.56
N ALA A 99 -4.12 2.70 -16.79
CA ALA A 99 -3.85 4.04 -17.31
C ALA A 99 -5.11 4.93 -17.43
N ARG A 100 -6.28 4.31 -17.55
CA ARG A 100 -7.58 5.02 -17.65
C ARG A 100 -8.21 5.30 -16.30
N CYS A 101 -7.77 4.61 -15.24
CA CYS A 101 -8.29 4.81 -13.90
C CYS A 101 -7.64 6.03 -13.25
N ARG A 102 -8.40 6.73 -12.41
CA ARG A 102 -7.83 7.66 -11.43
C ARG A 102 -6.99 6.84 -10.44
N ARG A 103 -5.77 7.23 -10.22
CA ARG A 103 -4.84 6.46 -9.37
C ARG A 103 -4.47 7.30 -8.15
N LEU A 104 -4.78 6.77 -6.99
CA LEU A 104 -4.48 7.38 -5.71
C LEU A 104 -3.58 6.45 -4.90
N ALA A 105 -2.73 7.02 -4.05
CA ALA A 105 -1.89 6.26 -3.13
C ALA A 105 -2.01 6.82 -1.71
N VAL A 106 -2.05 5.93 -0.72
CA VAL A 106 -2.16 6.30 0.69
C VAL A 106 -1.26 5.45 1.57
N ASP A 107 -0.69 6.09 2.59
CA ASP A 107 0.21 5.47 3.58
C ASP A 107 1.47 4.87 2.94
N VAL A 108 1.96 5.52 1.91
CA VAL A 108 3.08 5.08 1.09
C VAL A 108 4.37 5.79 1.45
N SER A 109 5.51 5.14 1.20
CA SER A 109 6.82 5.76 1.29
C SER A 109 7.24 6.28 -0.09
N VAL A 110 7.64 7.55 -0.13
CA VAL A 110 8.11 8.23 -1.35
C VAL A 110 9.62 8.40 -1.26
N VAL A 111 10.35 7.64 -2.07
CA VAL A 111 11.82 7.66 -2.12
C VAL A 111 12.30 8.79 -3.04
N ASP A 112 11.69 8.90 -4.21
CA ASP A 112 11.98 9.92 -5.21
C ASP A 112 10.65 10.52 -5.69
N PRO A 113 10.33 11.76 -5.31
CA PRO A 113 9.05 12.39 -5.65
C PRO A 113 8.88 12.64 -7.15
N ASP A 114 9.96 12.72 -7.92
CA ASP A 114 9.93 12.97 -9.37
C ASP A 114 9.88 11.68 -10.20
N ALA A 115 10.01 10.53 -9.54
CA ALA A 115 9.93 9.24 -10.22
C ALA A 115 8.54 8.99 -10.82
N CYS A 116 8.50 8.32 -11.98
CA CYS A 116 7.25 8.02 -12.66
C CYS A 116 6.32 7.09 -11.84
N GLU A 117 6.87 6.35 -10.92
CA GLU A 117 6.15 5.52 -9.95
C GLU A 117 5.33 6.36 -8.97
N VAL A 118 5.77 7.59 -8.70
CA VAL A 118 5.08 8.56 -7.83
C VAL A 118 4.18 9.47 -8.65
N THR A 119 4.73 10.10 -9.69
CA THR A 119 4.00 11.07 -10.52
C THR A 119 2.89 10.44 -11.37
N GLY A 120 2.87 9.12 -11.48
CA GLY A 120 1.78 8.37 -12.09
C GLY A 120 0.49 8.34 -11.25
N PHE A 121 0.53 8.73 -9.97
CA PHE A 121 -0.65 8.89 -9.13
C PHE A 121 -1.16 10.34 -9.16
N GLU A 122 -2.46 10.52 -9.20
CA GLU A 122 -3.12 11.83 -9.12
C GLU A 122 -3.04 12.42 -7.70
N LEU A 123 -3.13 11.54 -6.70
CA LEU A 123 -2.99 11.89 -5.29
C LEU A 123 -2.05 10.92 -4.59
N VAL A 124 -1.06 11.45 -3.91
CA VAL A 124 -0.17 10.68 -3.02
C VAL A 124 -0.26 11.23 -1.60
N VAL A 125 -0.76 10.41 -0.70
CA VAL A 125 -0.77 10.69 0.74
C VAL A 125 0.35 9.89 1.39
N ALA A 126 1.54 10.45 1.39
CA ALA A 126 2.73 9.80 1.92
C ALA A 126 2.64 9.61 3.45
N ARG A 127 3.17 8.48 3.93
CA ARG A 127 3.41 8.22 5.35
C ARG A 127 4.60 9.01 5.84
N ASP A 128 5.68 8.94 5.07
CA ASP A 128 6.94 9.60 5.35
C ASP A 128 7.01 10.90 4.55
N GLY A 129 7.33 12.01 5.18
CA GLY A 129 7.42 13.28 4.46
C GLY A 129 7.78 14.45 5.38
N THR A 130 7.99 15.61 4.76
CA THR A 130 8.34 16.88 5.45
C THR A 130 7.15 17.54 6.16
N GLY A 131 5.97 16.90 6.14
CA GLY A 131 4.77 17.41 6.81
C GLY A 131 4.68 17.03 8.28
N SER A 132 3.56 17.36 8.91
CA SER A 132 3.27 16.92 10.29
C SER A 132 3.29 15.41 10.40
N PRO A 133 3.84 14.83 11.47
CA PRO A 133 3.83 13.40 11.71
C PRO A 133 2.42 12.83 11.59
N ARG A 134 2.26 11.76 10.83
CA ARG A 134 0.99 11.03 10.70
C ARG A 134 1.13 9.66 11.30
N ALA A 135 0.11 9.22 12.01
CA ALA A 135 0.05 7.83 12.43
C ALA A 135 -0.19 6.95 11.20
N ASP A 136 0.57 5.88 11.07
CA ASP A 136 0.38 4.88 10.02
C ASP A 136 -1.06 4.36 10.02
N LEU A 137 -1.57 4.00 8.87
CA LEU A 137 -2.90 3.39 8.75
C LEU A 137 -2.99 2.11 9.56
N SER A 138 -1.92 1.33 9.62
CA SER A 138 -1.84 0.10 10.43
C SER A 138 -2.19 0.34 11.90
N ALA A 139 -1.79 1.47 12.47
CA ALA A 139 -2.11 1.85 13.85
C ALA A 139 -3.60 2.20 14.06
N ARG A 140 -4.35 2.42 12.98
CA ARG A 140 -5.79 2.71 13.00
C ARG A 140 -6.67 1.48 12.80
N ALA A 141 -6.07 0.35 12.47
CA ALA A 141 -6.80 -0.89 12.27
C ALA A 141 -7.45 -1.34 13.60
N ARG A 142 -8.74 -1.67 13.53
CA ARG A 142 -9.39 -2.32 14.65
C ARG A 142 -9.14 -3.81 14.55
N VAL A 143 -8.38 -4.33 15.50
CA VAL A 143 -8.23 -5.77 15.71
C VAL A 143 -9.20 -6.19 16.81
N GLY A 144 -9.89 -7.31 16.61
CA GLY A 144 -10.72 -7.91 17.67
C GLY A 144 -9.86 -8.34 18.86
N PRO A 145 -10.48 -8.66 20.00
CA PRO A 145 -9.74 -9.18 21.14
C PRO A 145 -8.98 -10.45 20.72
N LEU A 146 -7.66 -10.41 20.85
CA LEU A 146 -6.79 -11.55 20.62
C LEU A 146 -6.53 -12.22 21.97
N PRO A 147 -6.38 -13.56 22.03
CA PRO A 147 -5.85 -14.20 23.22
C PRO A 147 -4.47 -13.61 23.52
N PRO A 148 -4.08 -13.53 24.79
CA PRO A 148 -2.77 -13.00 25.15
C PRO A 148 -1.67 -13.85 24.50
N VAL A 149 -0.88 -13.21 23.64
CA VAL A 149 0.23 -13.83 22.92
C VAL A 149 1.50 -13.11 23.33
N VAL A 150 2.50 -13.84 23.79
CA VAL A 150 3.84 -13.31 24.01
C VAL A 150 4.68 -13.64 22.79
N GLY A 151 5.08 -12.61 22.05
CA GLY A 151 6.01 -12.72 20.93
C GLY A 151 7.42 -12.33 21.36
N VAL A 152 8.42 -13.16 21.04
CA VAL A 152 9.84 -12.82 21.22
C VAL A 152 10.42 -12.58 19.82
N VAL A 153 10.88 -11.35 19.57
CA VAL A 153 11.59 -11.00 18.33
C VAL A 153 13.09 -11.06 18.63
N LEU A 154 13.76 -12.01 18.01
CA LEU A 154 15.22 -12.11 18.07
C LEU A 154 15.79 -11.47 16.80
N THR A 155 16.52 -10.38 16.93
CA THR A 155 17.30 -9.80 15.84
C THR A 155 18.74 -10.29 15.98
N ALA A 156 19.28 -10.90 14.90
CA ALA A 156 20.72 -11.10 14.82
C ALA A 156 21.38 -9.73 14.72
N GLY A 157 22.12 -9.34 15.76
CA GLY A 157 22.95 -8.14 15.69
C GLY A 157 23.92 -8.28 14.53
N GLN A 158 23.97 -7.29 13.65
CA GLN A 158 25.06 -7.19 12.68
C GLN A 158 26.34 -7.00 13.46
N GLY A 159 27.08 -8.09 13.62
CA GLY A 159 28.42 -8.02 14.20
C GLY A 159 29.25 -7.11 13.30
N SER A 160 29.73 -5.99 13.85
CA SER A 160 30.76 -5.19 13.19
C SER A 160 31.94 -6.11 12.95
N THR A 161 32.18 -6.47 11.68
CA THR A 161 33.43 -7.11 11.28
C THR A 161 34.54 -6.09 11.51
N GLY A 162 35.17 -6.16 12.69
CA GLY A 162 36.36 -5.41 13.00
C GLY A 162 37.42 -5.72 11.94
N GLN A 163 37.85 -4.71 11.19
CA GLN A 163 39.01 -4.81 10.33
C GLN A 163 40.21 -5.26 11.18
N PRO A 164 40.96 -6.30 10.78
CA PRO A 164 42.20 -6.60 11.44
C PRO A 164 43.19 -5.47 11.18
N GLY A 165 43.69 -4.89 12.25
CA GLY A 165 44.65 -3.80 12.23
C GLY A 165 45.87 -4.17 11.40
N ALA A 166 46.19 -3.31 10.42
CA ALA A 166 47.45 -3.35 9.70
C ALA A 166 48.58 -3.00 10.66
N THR A 167 49.39 -4.01 11.00
CA THR A 167 50.71 -3.82 11.63
C THR A 167 51.61 -3.16 10.59
N ARG A 168 52.05 -1.97 10.85
CA ARG A 168 53.16 -1.32 10.13
C ARG A 168 54.51 -1.80 10.71
N PRO A 169 55.52 -1.94 9.88
CA PRO A 169 56.90 -2.30 10.26
C PRO A 169 57.63 -1.20 11.04
#